data_3ce4f8270e5ba94bca2967b8fbc9b19e
#
_entry.id   3ce4f8270e5ba94bca2967b8fbc9b19e
#
_cell.length_a   1.000
_cell.length_b   1.000
_cell.length_c   1.000
_cell.angle_alpha   90.00
_cell.angle_beta   90.00
_cell.angle_gamma   90.00
#
_symmetry.space_group_name_H-M   'P 1'
#
loop_
_entity.id
_entity.type
_entity.pdbx_description
1 polymer ?
#
loop_
_entity_poly.entity_id
_entity_poly.type
_entity_poly.pdbx_seq_one_letter_code
_entity_poly.pdbx_strand_id
1 'polypeptide(L)'
;EKDTVDFQLNFDDSEKEPTVLPTRIPNLLINGSSGIAVGMATNMMPHNLSESIDGCIAYIDNRDITIDELMQHVKAPDFPTGGVIYGMEGVKAAMHFGRGRVVVRGKLTVEAKANGKEQIIITEVPYQVNRDALTNRIGELVNEKTIEGISHVNNESNNKEGTRVVIDLKKDAIANVLI
;
A
#
# COMPACT_ATOMS: atom_id res chain seq x y z
N GLU A 1 -26.33 11.02 -12.70
CA GLU A 1 -25.60 11.41 -11.48
C GLU A 1 -25.64 12.90 -11.18
N LYS A 2 -25.94 13.75 -12.19
CA LYS A 2 -26.10 15.22 -11.98
C LYS A 2 -27.21 15.59 -10.99
N ASP A 3 -28.19 14.71 -10.81
CA ASP A 3 -29.33 14.93 -9.93
C ASP A 3 -29.11 14.42 -8.49
N THR A 4 -27.89 13.96 -8.17
CA THR A 4 -27.57 13.36 -6.87
C THR A 4 -26.77 14.26 -5.94
N VAL A 5 -26.27 15.40 -6.44
CA VAL A 5 -25.46 16.37 -5.70
C VAL A 5 -25.86 17.79 -6.08
N ASP A 6 -25.60 18.72 -5.17
CA ASP A 6 -25.82 20.15 -5.43
C ASP A 6 -24.69 20.73 -6.29
N PHE A 7 -25.01 21.75 -7.06
CA PHE A 7 -24.08 22.47 -7.91
C PHE A 7 -23.94 23.91 -7.45
N GLN A 8 -22.73 24.44 -7.53
CA GLN A 8 -22.39 25.85 -7.28
C GLN A 8 -21.67 26.44 -8.48
N LEU A 9 -21.57 27.78 -8.52
CA LEU A 9 -20.71 28.45 -9.49
C LEU A 9 -19.24 28.24 -9.15
N ASN A 10 -18.39 28.13 -10.17
CA ASN A 10 -16.94 28.09 -10.01
C ASN A 10 -16.43 29.48 -9.56
N PHE A 11 -15.10 29.62 -9.38
CA PHE A 11 -14.50 30.81 -8.79
C PHE A 11 -14.73 32.11 -9.56
N ASP A 12 -14.99 32.04 -10.88
CA ASP A 12 -15.24 33.21 -11.77
C ASP A 12 -16.68 33.29 -12.26
N ASP A 13 -17.58 32.51 -11.69
CA ASP A 13 -19.03 32.44 -12.01
C ASP A 13 -19.35 32.08 -13.47
N SER A 14 -18.38 31.58 -14.23
CA SER A 14 -18.54 31.26 -15.65
C SER A 14 -19.22 29.89 -15.88
N GLU A 15 -19.02 28.93 -14.97
CA GLU A 15 -19.50 27.55 -15.08
C GLU A 15 -20.03 27.03 -13.75
N LYS A 16 -20.83 25.96 -13.81
CA LYS A 16 -21.30 25.26 -12.62
C LYS A 16 -20.49 24.01 -12.35
N GLU A 17 -20.05 23.84 -11.12
CA GLU A 17 -19.33 22.66 -10.63
C GLU A 17 -20.10 21.96 -9.52
N PRO A 18 -19.98 20.63 -9.34
CA PRO A 18 -20.59 19.94 -8.23
C PRO A 18 -19.90 20.30 -6.90
N THR A 19 -20.69 20.47 -5.84
CA THR A 19 -20.16 20.74 -4.49
C THR A 19 -19.36 19.57 -3.92
N VAL A 20 -19.70 18.35 -4.34
CA VAL A 20 -18.97 17.08 -4.05
C VAL A 20 -18.94 16.23 -5.29
N LEU A 21 -17.92 15.39 -5.44
CA LEU A 21 -17.83 14.48 -6.57
C LEU A 21 -18.91 13.38 -6.47
N PRO A 22 -19.85 13.29 -7.45
CA PRO A 22 -20.87 12.27 -7.43
C PRO A 22 -20.27 10.89 -7.71
N THR A 23 -20.41 9.97 -6.76
CA THR A 23 -19.91 8.60 -6.90
C THR A 23 -20.93 7.59 -6.40
N ARG A 24 -20.84 6.35 -6.89
CA ARG A 24 -21.71 5.24 -6.47
C ARG A 24 -21.10 4.37 -5.38
N ILE A 25 -19.83 4.58 -5.10
CA ILE A 25 -19.04 3.83 -4.13
C ILE A 25 -18.25 4.84 -3.27
N PRO A 26 -17.78 4.48 -2.08
CA PRO A 26 -16.95 5.35 -1.24
C PRO A 26 -15.54 5.52 -1.82
N ASN A 27 -15.46 6.21 -2.97
CA ASN A 27 -14.27 6.30 -3.82
C ASN A 27 -13.04 6.84 -3.08
N LEU A 28 -13.22 7.85 -2.20
CA LEU A 28 -12.12 8.43 -1.44
C LEU A 28 -11.46 7.39 -0.51
N LEU A 29 -12.26 6.53 0.12
CA LEU A 29 -11.76 5.49 0.99
C LEU A 29 -11.09 4.36 0.20
N ILE A 30 -11.70 3.95 -0.92
CA ILE A 30 -11.21 2.83 -1.74
C ILE A 30 -9.90 3.19 -2.45
N ASN A 31 -9.84 4.35 -3.11
CA ASN A 31 -8.68 4.73 -3.90
C ASN A 31 -7.66 5.59 -3.13
N GLY A 32 -8.05 6.09 -1.97
CA GLY A 32 -7.24 7.06 -1.26
C GLY A 32 -7.12 8.40 -2.00
N SER A 33 -6.23 9.23 -1.52
CA SER A 33 -5.92 10.52 -2.14
C SER A 33 -4.51 10.95 -1.76
N SER A 34 -3.78 11.52 -2.69
CA SER A 34 -2.46 12.10 -2.44
C SER A 34 -2.32 13.41 -3.19
N GLY A 35 -1.93 14.46 -2.50
CA GLY A 35 -1.74 15.77 -3.12
C GLY A 35 -1.14 16.79 -2.17
N ILE A 36 -0.48 17.77 -2.76
CA ILE A 36 0.14 18.89 -2.06
C ILE A 36 -0.50 20.18 -2.58
N ALA A 37 -1.01 20.99 -1.66
CA ALA A 37 -1.52 22.32 -1.93
C ALA A 37 -0.77 23.37 -1.11
N VAL A 38 -1.05 24.65 -1.36
CA VAL A 38 -0.47 25.72 -0.55
C VAL A 38 -1.05 25.66 0.87
N GLY A 39 -0.19 25.46 1.85
CA GLY A 39 -0.56 25.41 3.27
C GLY A 39 -1.13 24.08 3.76
N MET A 40 -1.37 23.09 2.88
CA MET A 40 -1.88 21.77 3.28
C MET A 40 -1.42 20.65 2.35
N ALA A 41 -1.44 19.43 2.87
CA ALA A 41 -1.22 18.22 2.09
C ALA A 41 -2.15 17.10 2.56
N THR A 42 -2.50 16.18 1.66
CA THR A 42 -3.24 14.97 1.98
C THR A 42 -2.48 13.74 1.50
N ASN A 43 -2.60 12.66 2.24
CA ASN A 43 -2.07 11.36 1.85
C ASN A 43 -2.93 10.26 2.50
N MET A 44 -4.07 9.97 1.89
CA MET A 44 -4.96 8.88 2.30
C MET A 44 -4.57 7.60 1.60
N MET A 45 -4.45 6.54 2.37
CA MET A 45 -4.17 5.20 1.86
C MET A 45 -5.43 4.57 1.25
N PRO A 46 -5.30 3.73 0.21
CA PRO A 46 -6.40 2.96 -0.36
C PRO A 46 -6.87 1.87 0.60
N HIS A 47 -8.15 1.45 0.44
CA HIS A 47 -8.76 0.41 1.26
C HIS A 47 -9.50 -0.60 0.39
N ASN A 48 -9.78 -1.77 0.94
CA ASN A 48 -10.51 -2.82 0.27
C ASN A 48 -11.95 -2.42 -0.05
N LEU A 49 -12.42 -2.73 -1.27
CA LEU A 49 -13.76 -2.36 -1.73
C LEU A 49 -14.87 -3.00 -0.90
N SER A 50 -14.78 -4.30 -0.64
CA SER A 50 -15.80 -5.03 0.13
C SER A 50 -15.83 -4.53 1.57
N GLU A 51 -14.70 -4.41 2.23
CA GLU A 51 -14.59 -3.87 3.59
C GLU A 51 -15.15 -2.45 3.69
N SER A 52 -14.87 -1.60 2.69
CA SER A 52 -15.37 -0.22 2.66
C SER A 52 -16.89 -0.16 2.49
N ILE A 53 -17.49 -1.05 1.68
CA ILE A 53 -18.93 -1.15 1.51
C ILE A 53 -19.58 -1.68 2.80
N ASP A 54 -19.01 -2.71 3.44
CA ASP A 54 -19.49 -3.24 4.71
C ASP A 54 -19.47 -2.18 5.80
N GLY A 55 -18.43 -1.36 5.86
CA GLY A 55 -18.36 -0.21 6.75
C GLY A 55 -19.45 0.84 6.47
N CYS A 56 -19.75 1.12 5.19
CA CYS A 56 -20.85 2.01 4.82
C CYS A 56 -22.20 1.46 5.25
N ILE A 57 -22.46 0.17 5.07
CA ILE A 57 -23.71 -0.49 5.50
C ILE A 57 -23.83 -0.40 7.02
N ALA A 58 -22.78 -0.75 7.75
CA ALA A 58 -22.76 -0.66 9.21
C ALA A 58 -23.07 0.76 9.71
N TYR A 59 -22.52 1.79 9.05
CA TYR A 59 -22.80 3.20 9.37
C TYR A 59 -24.25 3.61 9.04
N ILE A 60 -24.84 3.09 7.96
CA ILE A 60 -26.26 3.34 7.61
C ILE A 60 -27.18 2.73 8.65
N ASP A 61 -26.87 1.51 9.10
CA ASP A 61 -27.67 0.79 10.11
C ASP A 61 -27.54 1.41 11.50
N ASN A 62 -26.37 1.94 11.83
CA ASN A 62 -26.11 2.61 13.11
C ASN A 62 -25.28 3.89 12.88
N ARG A 63 -25.94 5.06 12.92
CA ARG A 63 -25.29 6.37 12.73
C ARG A 63 -24.37 6.78 13.87
N ASP A 64 -24.55 6.18 15.05
CA ASP A 64 -23.75 6.43 16.25
C ASP A 64 -22.59 5.42 16.41
N ILE A 65 -22.33 4.61 15.38
CA ILE A 65 -21.25 3.62 15.36
C ILE A 65 -19.89 4.31 15.62
N THR A 66 -19.10 3.74 16.49
CA THR A 66 -17.77 4.25 16.84
C THR A 66 -16.73 3.90 15.78
N ILE A 67 -15.58 4.61 15.80
CA ILE A 67 -14.44 4.30 14.91
C ILE A 67 -13.95 2.87 15.16
N ASP A 68 -13.86 2.43 16.41
CA ASP A 68 -13.41 1.07 16.74
C ASP A 68 -14.35 -0.01 16.19
N GLU A 69 -15.66 0.23 16.20
CA GLU A 69 -16.63 -0.66 15.58
C GLU A 69 -16.53 -0.65 14.06
N LEU A 70 -16.38 0.52 13.43
CA LEU A 70 -16.12 0.62 11.97
C LEU A 70 -14.85 -0.09 11.56
N MET A 71 -13.82 -0.08 12.39
CA MET A 71 -12.58 -0.82 12.14
C MET A 71 -12.72 -2.34 12.20
N GLN A 72 -13.84 -2.88 12.67
CA GLN A 72 -14.16 -4.31 12.54
C GLN A 72 -14.51 -4.66 11.09
N HIS A 73 -15.05 -3.72 10.33
CA HIS A 73 -15.35 -3.83 8.91
C HIS A 73 -14.17 -3.38 8.03
N VAL A 74 -13.69 -2.14 8.22
CA VAL A 74 -12.52 -1.58 7.51
C VAL A 74 -11.30 -1.75 8.41
N LYS A 75 -10.61 -2.86 8.28
CA LYS A 75 -9.56 -3.28 9.23
C LYS A 75 -8.28 -2.47 9.11
N ALA A 76 -7.83 -2.26 7.87
CA ALA A 76 -6.56 -1.62 7.56
C ALA A 76 -6.53 -1.17 6.09
N PRO A 77 -5.56 -0.34 5.69
CA PRO A 77 -5.28 -0.08 4.28
C PRO A 77 -5.06 -1.37 3.50
N ASP A 78 -5.53 -1.38 2.25
CA ASP A 78 -5.34 -2.47 1.29
C ASP A 78 -4.69 -1.90 0.03
N PHE A 79 -3.44 -2.28 -0.21
CA PHE A 79 -2.64 -1.71 -1.28
C PHE A 79 -2.71 -2.57 -2.55
N PRO A 80 -2.84 -1.99 -3.75
CA PRO A 80 -2.92 -2.73 -5.00
C PRO A 80 -1.64 -3.54 -5.32
N THR A 81 -0.53 -3.19 -4.69
CA THR A 81 0.77 -3.88 -4.84
C THR A 81 0.99 -4.97 -3.78
N GLY A 82 0.02 -5.19 -2.89
CA GLY A 82 0.13 -6.12 -1.77
C GLY A 82 1.07 -5.62 -0.67
N GLY A 83 1.80 -6.55 -0.07
CA GLY A 83 2.67 -6.29 1.08
C GLY A 83 2.03 -6.69 2.40
N VAL A 84 2.78 -6.53 3.47
CA VAL A 84 2.36 -6.88 4.83
C VAL A 84 2.49 -5.64 5.73
N ILE A 85 1.39 -5.27 6.38
CA ILE A 85 1.39 -4.20 7.38
C ILE A 85 2.01 -4.75 8.67
N TYR A 86 3.04 -4.08 9.14
CA TYR A 86 3.78 -4.47 10.33
C TYR A 86 3.35 -3.65 11.54
N GLY A 87 2.45 -4.24 12.35
CA GLY A 87 1.84 -3.58 13.51
C GLY A 87 0.60 -2.75 13.16
N MET A 88 -0.35 -2.69 14.09
CA MET A 88 -1.65 -2.02 13.89
C MET A 88 -1.74 -0.65 14.56
N GLU A 89 -0.77 -0.27 15.37
CA GLU A 89 -0.80 1.00 16.13
C GLU A 89 -0.88 2.22 15.22
N GLY A 90 -0.07 2.22 14.15
CA GLY A 90 -0.08 3.31 13.16
C GLY A 90 -1.39 3.37 12.38
N VAL A 91 -2.01 2.23 12.08
CA VAL A 91 -3.34 2.16 11.43
C VAL A 91 -4.40 2.73 12.36
N LYS A 92 -4.45 2.29 13.62
CA LYS A 92 -5.38 2.82 14.62
C LYS A 92 -5.22 4.33 14.81
N ALA A 93 -3.99 4.81 14.93
CA ALA A 93 -3.72 6.24 15.05
C ALA A 93 -4.20 7.02 13.81
N ALA A 94 -4.00 6.48 12.59
CA ALA A 94 -4.49 7.10 11.37
C ALA A 94 -6.02 7.18 11.33
N MET A 95 -6.72 6.12 11.72
CA MET A 95 -8.19 6.07 11.74
C MET A 95 -8.80 6.99 12.80
N HIS A 96 -8.24 7.04 14.02
CA HIS A 96 -8.77 7.86 15.12
C HIS A 96 -8.40 9.34 15.00
N PHE A 97 -7.19 9.66 14.57
CA PHE A 97 -6.63 11.02 14.65
C PHE A 97 -6.32 11.64 13.28
N GLY A 98 -6.58 10.91 12.18
CA GLY A 98 -6.20 11.35 10.84
C GLY A 98 -4.68 11.36 10.57
N ARG A 99 -3.88 10.87 11.50
CA ARG A 99 -2.41 10.75 11.39
C ARG A 99 -1.92 9.46 12.01
N GLY A 100 -1.13 8.69 11.23
CA GLY A 100 -0.50 7.47 11.71
C GLY A 100 0.67 7.07 10.81
N ARG A 101 1.66 6.39 11.38
CA ARG A 101 2.78 5.82 10.65
C ARG A 101 2.50 4.35 10.40
N VAL A 102 2.10 4.00 9.19
CA VAL A 102 1.90 2.61 8.78
C VAL A 102 3.19 2.08 8.16
N VAL A 103 3.73 1.00 8.72
CA VAL A 103 4.92 0.33 8.21
C VAL A 103 4.46 -0.84 7.35
N VAL A 104 4.85 -0.82 6.07
CA VAL A 104 4.53 -1.88 5.11
C VAL A 104 5.83 -2.54 4.66
N ARG A 105 5.86 -3.87 4.70
CA ARG A 105 6.97 -4.69 4.22
C ARG A 105 6.56 -5.44 2.96
N GLY A 106 7.53 -5.70 2.09
CA GLY A 106 7.35 -6.59 0.96
C GLY A 106 7.09 -8.03 1.41
N LYS A 107 6.51 -8.82 0.54
CA LYS A 107 6.34 -10.26 0.77
C LYS A 107 7.48 -11.02 0.12
N LEU A 108 8.05 -11.92 0.89
CA LEU A 108 9.22 -12.70 0.52
C LEU A 108 8.90 -14.19 0.59
N THR A 109 9.52 -14.97 -0.30
CA THR A 109 9.54 -16.42 -0.24
C THR A 109 10.98 -16.92 -0.40
N VAL A 110 11.29 -18.07 0.18
CA VAL A 110 12.60 -18.72 0.02
C VAL A 110 12.41 -19.93 -0.89
N GLU A 111 13.24 -20.02 -1.91
CA GLU A 111 13.29 -21.16 -2.82
C GLU A 111 14.66 -21.81 -2.78
N ALA A 112 14.69 -23.15 -2.79
CA ALA A 112 15.93 -23.90 -2.90
C ALA A 112 16.23 -24.18 -4.39
N LYS A 113 17.47 -23.92 -4.81
CA LYS A 113 17.97 -24.28 -6.14
C LYS A 113 18.45 -25.73 -6.18
N ALA A 114 18.47 -26.32 -7.38
CA ALA A 114 18.94 -27.68 -7.60
C ALA A 114 20.39 -27.92 -7.15
N ASN A 115 21.20 -26.86 -7.03
CA ASN A 115 22.59 -26.89 -6.58
C ASN A 115 22.76 -26.77 -5.05
N GLY A 116 21.66 -26.83 -4.28
CA GLY A 116 21.65 -26.72 -2.84
C GLY A 116 21.84 -25.31 -2.28
N LYS A 117 21.82 -24.27 -3.15
CA LYS A 117 21.80 -22.87 -2.73
C LYS A 117 20.37 -22.40 -2.51
N GLU A 118 20.20 -21.42 -1.66
CA GLU A 118 18.92 -20.73 -1.47
C GLU A 118 18.85 -19.44 -2.28
N GLN A 119 17.65 -19.04 -2.60
CA GLN A 119 17.34 -17.73 -3.16
C GLN A 119 16.13 -17.15 -2.43
N ILE A 120 16.15 -15.82 -2.25
CA ILE A 120 15.01 -15.07 -1.72
C ILE A 120 14.28 -14.44 -2.91
N ILE A 121 12.97 -14.65 -2.97
CA ILE A 121 12.12 -14.07 -4.01
C ILE A 121 11.23 -13.02 -3.36
N ILE A 122 11.31 -11.79 -3.83
CA ILE A 122 10.37 -10.73 -3.46
C ILE A 122 9.19 -10.83 -4.43
N THR A 123 8.02 -11.18 -3.92
CA THR A 123 6.78 -11.36 -4.70
C THR A 123 5.86 -10.14 -4.64
N GLU A 124 5.97 -9.34 -3.57
CA GLU A 124 5.23 -8.10 -3.43
C GLU A 124 6.15 -7.02 -2.86
N VAL A 125 6.02 -5.80 -3.39
CA VAL A 125 6.75 -4.62 -2.89
C VAL A 125 5.76 -3.63 -2.27
N PRO A 126 6.17 -2.85 -1.26
CA PRO A 126 5.31 -1.83 -0.67
C PRO A 126 4.78 -0.85 -1.73
N TYR A 127 3.58 -0.33 -1.48
CA TYR A 127 2.93 0.64 -2.35
C TYR A 127 3.83 1.85 -2.63
N GLN A 128 3.87 2.31 -3.87
CA GLN A 128 4.70 3.42 -4.37
C GLN A 128 6.24 3.18 -4.33
N VAL A 129 6.69 1.98 -4.00
CA VAL A 129 8.11 1.63 -4.10
C VAL A 129 8.46 1.24 -5.53
N ASN A 130 9.48 1.89 -6.08
CA ASN A 130 10.04 1.53 -7.39
C ASN A 130 10.91 0.27 -7.26
N ARG A 131 10.57 -0.78 -8.01
CA ARG A 131 11.26 -2.09 -7.98
C ARG A 131 12.72 -2.01 -8.40
N ASP A 132 13.01 -1.22 -9.43
CA ASP A 132 14.40 -1.09 -9.95
C ASP A 132 15.27 -0.31 -8.96
N ALA A 133 14.72 0.75 -8.35
CA ALA A 133 15.41 1.49 -7.31
C ALA A 133 15.69 0.60 -6.07
N LEU A 134 14.72 -0.26 -5.69
CA LEU A 134 14.92 -1.24 -4.61
C LEU A 134 16.02 -2.25 -4.95
N THR A 135 15.98 -2.81 -6.16
CA THR A 135 16.99 -3.77 -6.64
C THR A 135 18.39 -3.16 -6.65
N ASN A 136 18.51 -1.93 -7.18
CA ASN A 136 19.78 -1.20 -7.20
C ASN A 136 20.29 -0.91 -5.78
N ARG A 137 19.39 -0.48 -4.87
CA ARG A 137 19.78 -0.20 -3.48
C ARG A 137 20.27 -1.43 -2.74
N ILE A 138 19.67 -2.60 -2.96
CA ILE A 138 20.17 -3.87 -2.42
C ILE A 138 21.56 -4.17 -2.98
N GLY A 139 21.76 -3.99 -4.29
CA GLY A 139 23.06 -4.18 -4.92
C GLY A 139 24.16 -3.25 -4.37
N GLU A 140 23.84 -1.98 -4.12
CA GLU A 140 24.74 -1.03 -3.46
C GLU A 140 25.14 -1.50 -2.06
N LEU A 141 24.17 -1.88 -1.22
CA LEU A 141 24.41 -2.37 0.14
C LEU A 141 25.27 -3.63 0.19
N VAL A 142 25.14 -4.49 -0.83
CA VAL A 142 26.03 -5.66 -1.00
C VAL A 142 27.44 -5.24 -1.36
N ASN A 143 27.62 -4.28 -2.28
CA ASN A 143 28.92 -3.75 -2.67
C ASN A 143 29.62 -3.00 -1.53
N GLU A 144 28.85 -2.26 -0.73
CA GLU A 144 29.31 -1.58 0.49
C GLU A 144 29.61 -2.54 1.65
N LYS A 145 29.36 -3.85 1.48
CA LYS A 145 29.48 -4.89 2.51
C LYS A 145 28.60 -4.66 3.74
N THR A 146 27.56 -3.88 3.61
CA THR A 146 26.55 -3.68 4.67
C THR A 146 25.67 -4.90 4.81
N ILE A 147 25.37 -5.57 3.68
CA ILE A 147 24.67 -6.85 3.63
C ILE A 147 25.62 -7.88 3.03
N GLU A 148 25.88 -8.95 3.78
CA GLU A 148 26.71 -10.07 3.33
C GLU A 148 25.84 -11.28 2.97
N GLY A 149 26.41 -12.24 2.25
CA GLY A 149 25.72 -13.48 1.89
C GLY A 149 24.92 -13.44 0.58
N ILE A 150 24.76 -12.30 -0.04
CA ILE A 150 24.14 -12.15 -1.37
C ILE A 150 25.19 -12.29 -2.45
N SER A 151 24.89 -13.05 -3.51
CA SER A 151 25.77 -13.20 -4.68
C SER A 151 25.30 -12.41 -5.89
N HIS A 152 23.99 -12.31 -6.10
CA HIS A 152 23.38 -11.59 -7.22
C HIS A 152 21.97 -11.12 -6.89
N VAL A 153 21.56 -10.00 -7.48
CA VAL A 153 20.18 -9.48 -7.38
C VAL A 153 19.70 -9.18 -8.79
N ASN A 154 18.53 -9.69 -9.16
CA ASN A 154 17.95 -9.52 -10.48
C ASN A 154 16.45 -9.22 -10.40
N ASN A 155 15.98 -8.28 -11.22
CA ASN A 155 14.55 -7.99 -11.36
C ASN A 155 13.99 -8.77 -12.56
N GLU A 156 13.25 -9.84 -12.29
CA GLU A 156 12.61 -10.71 -13.28
C GLU A 156 11.13 -10.39 -13.45
N SER A 157 10.67 -9.29 -12.86
CA SER A 157 9.24 -8.90 -12.90
C SER A 157 8.77 -8.66 -14.32
N ASN A 158 7.56 -9.13 -14.61
CA ASN A 158 6.90 -8.91 -15.90
C ASN A 158 5.40 -8.68 -15.73
N ASN A 159 4.72 -8.23 -16.79
CA ASN A 159 3.29 -7.89 -16.73
C ASN A 159 2.36 -9.11 -16.59
N LYS A 160 2.84 -10.31 -16.86
CA LYS A 160 2.01 -11.54 -16.80
C LYS A 160 2.08 -12.20 -15.42
N GLU A 161 3.28 -12.26 -14.85
CA GLU A 161 3.55 -12.97 -13.60
C GLU A 161 3.66 -12.02 -12.39
N GLY A 162 3.70 -10.72 -12.65
CA GLY A 162 3.77 -9.70 -11.60
C GLY A 162 5.19 -9.44 -11.10
N THR A 163 5.30 -9.12 -9.82
CA THR A 163 6.58 -8.80 -9.17
C THR A 163 7.37 -10.06 -8.86
N ARG A 164 8.60 -10.12 -9.37
CA ARG A 164 9.58 -11.17 -9.06
C ARG A 164 10.98 -10.57 -9.03
N VAL A 165 11.46 -10.20 -7.86
CA VAL A 165 12.86 -9.81 -7.66
C VAL A 165 13.59 -10.97 -7.00
N VAL A 166 14.62 -11.49 -7.66
CA VAL A 166 15.37 -12.67 -7.25
C VAL A 166 16.68 -12.24 -6.60
N ILE A 167 16.93 -12.71 -5.39
CA ILE A 167 18.16 -12.48 -4.64
C ILE A 167 18.83 -13.84 -4.45
N ASP A 168 19.88 -14.07 -5.20
CA ASP A 168 20.69 -15.28 -5.11
C ASP A 168 21.65 -15.22 -3.93
N LEU A 169 21.67 -16.25 -3.13
CA LEU A 169 22.55 -16.34 -1.96
C LEU A 169 23.86 -17.04 -2.29
N LYS A 170 24.91 -16.74 -1.52
CA LYS A 170 26.16 -17.50 -1.51
C LYS A 170 25.94 -18.87 -0.89
N LYS A 171 26.86 -19.81 -1.12
CA LYS A 171 26.69 -21.22 -0.72
C LYS A 171 26.49 -21.43 0.78
N ASP A 172 27.07 -20.57 1.60
CA ASP A 172 27.05 -20.69 3.07
C ASP A 172 26.10 -19.67 3.73
N ALA A 173 25.29 -18.96 2.94
CA ALA A 173 24.32 -17.98 3.44
C ALA A 173 22.97 -18.65 3.69
N ILE A 174 22.32 -18.27 4.79
CA ILE A 174 21.01 -18.76 5.22
C ILE A 174 19.98 -17.65 4.97
N ALA A 175 18.95 -17.93 4.18
CA ALA A 175 17.93 -16.95 3.80
C ALA A 175 17.23 -16.31 5.03
N ASN A 176 16.87 -17.12 6.04
CA ASN A 176 16.18 -16.64 7.24
C ASN A 176 17.01 -15.67 8.11
N VAL A 177 18.30 -15.56 7.88
CA VAL A 177 19.16 -14.58 8.58
C VAL A 177 19.18 -13.24 7.84
N LEU A 178 18.87 -13.25 6.53
CA LEU A 178 18.90 -12.10 5.65
C LEU A 178 17.52 -11.41 5.49
N ILE A 179 16.44 -12.07 5.87
CA ILE A 179 15.06 -11.56 5.91
C ILE A 179 14.79 -10.88 7.25
#